data_cc4b0797b5cc5f8acb5a9ef8a65ca5ef
#
_entry.id   cc4b0797b5cc5f8acb5a9ef8a65ca5ef
#
_cell.length_a   1.000
_cell.length_b   1.000
_cell.length_c   1.000
_cell.angle_alpha   90.00
_cell.angle_beta   90.00
_cell.angle_gamma   90.00
#
_symmetry.space_group_name_H-M   'P 1'
#
loop_
_entity.id
_entity.type
_entity.pdbx_description
1 polymer ?
#
loop_
_entity_poly.entity_id
_entity_poly.type
_entity_poly.pdbx_seq_one_letter_code
_entity_poly.pdbx_strand_id
1 'polypeptide(L)'
;MKIIKLEKQMGDFHLNIAEMNLEPGLIHGLVGANGCGKTTLSKLILGILSPDSGTIDYEGLTARDITMTSQKPYLLHDTVYQNLIYPLKIRGIRPDEAEVDRWLSRCGLLEKKMQYARSLSSGEQQKLSFIRALIFEPKLVIVDETLSNLDPDSTELFEELMLEQQKERPITWITISHQLVHIKKICDKVHFLEKGMQIAEGTPEEILLRPEHPLIQRFLANTEVSYQKQEQSLADLS
;
A
#
# COMPACT_ATOMS: atom_id res chain seq x y z
N MET A 1 -6.66 -14.84 0.24
CA MET A 1 -6.82 -14.61 -1.22
C MET A 1 -5.75 -15.37 -1.97
N LYS A 2 -6.10 -16.06 -3.03
CA LYS A 2 -5.16 -16.88 -3.82
C LYS A 2 -5.15 -16.45 -5.28
N ILE A 3 -3.97 -16.34 -5.85
CA ILE A 3 -3.73 -16.03 -7.25
C ILE A 3 -3.14 -17.28 -7.90
N ILE A 4 -3.74 -17.74 -9.01
CA ILE A 4 -3.34 -18.98 -9.67
C ILE A 4 -3.21 -18.74 -11.17
N LYS A 5 -2.02 -18.98 -11.72
CA LYS A 5 -1.67 -18.89 -13.15
C LYS A 5 -2.14 -17.57 -13.78
N LEU A 6 -1.98 -16.46 -13.04
CA LEU A 6 -2.44 -15.15 -13.45
C LEU A 6 -1.50 -14.56 -14.50
N GLU A 7 -2.03 -14.25 -15.66
CA GLU A 7 -1.26 -13.64 -16.74
C GLU A 7 -1.89 -12.33 -17.21
N LYS A 8 -1.04 -11.36 -17.57
CA LYS A 8 -1.44 -10.10 -18.17
C LYS A 8 -0.37 -9.55 -19.10
N GLN A 9 -0.72 -9.35 -20.36
CA GLN A 9 0.12 -8.68 -21.34
C GLN A 9 -0.17 -7.17 -21.34
N MET A 10 0.85 -6.34 -21.30
CA MET A 10 0.79 -4.88 -21.31
C MET A 10 1.88 -4.34 -22.25
N GLY A 11 1.57 -4.23 -23.55
CA GLY A 11 2.60 -3.93 -24.55
C GLY A 11 3.69 -5.00 -24.55
N ASP A 12 4.94 -4.59 -24.35
CA ASP A 12 6.10 -5.51 -24.25
C ASP A 12 6.28 -6.16 -22.88
N PHE A 13 5.51 -5.72 -21.87
CA PHE A 13 5.57 -6.27 -20.51
C PHE A 13 4.56 -7.42 -20.34
N HIS A 14 5.02 -8.52 -19.77
CA HIS A 14 4.21 -9.69 -19.44
C HIS A 14 4.28 -10.00 -17.95
N LEU A 15 3.15 -9.90 -17.25
CA LEU A 15 2.99 -10.41 -15.89
C LEU A 15 2.58 -11.87 -15.95
N ASN A 16 3.30 -12.73 -15.21
CA ASN A 16 3.01 -14.14 -15.08
C ASN A 16 3.27 -14.59 -13.63
N ILE A 17 2.20 -14.68 -12.86
CA ILE A 17 2.22 -15.16 -11.48
C ILE A 17 1.68 -16.58 -11.47
N ALA A 18 2.57 -17.56 -11.34
CA ALA A 18 2.19 -18.98 -11.31
C ALA A 18 1.28 -19.28 -10.12
N GLU A 19 1.69 -18.85 -8.94
CA GLU A 19 0.92 -18.94 -7.70
C GLU A 19 1.36 -17.85 -6.74
N MET A 20 0.40 -17.22 -6.02
CA MET A 20 0.68 -16.31 -4.91
C MET A 20 -0.43 -16.45 -3.87
N ASN A 21 -0.04 -16.66 -2.61
CA ASN A 21 -0.97 -16.72 -1.50
C ASN A 21 -0.84 -15.48 -0.62
N LEU A 22 -1.92 -14.70 -0.56
CA LEU A 22 -2.04 -13.55 0.32
C LEU A 22 -2.91 -13.95 1.51
N GLU A 23 -2.26 -14.38 2.57
CA GLU A 23 -2.89 -14.90 3.79
C GLU A 23 -3.72 -13.81 4.47
N PRO A 24 -4.99 -14.12 4.84
CA PRO A 24 -5.83 -13.14 5.50
C PRO A 24 -5.24 -12.65 6.82
N GLY A 25 -5.37 -11.34 7.06
CA GLY A 25 -4.95 -10.74 8.32
C GLY A 25 -3.44 -10.54 8.47
N LEU A 26 -2.65 -10.72 7.41
CA LEU A 26 -1.22 -10.42 7.40
C LEU A 26 -0.91 -9.16 6.59
N ILE A 27 0.24 -8.57 6.89
CA ILE A 27 0.83 -7.46 6.13
C ILE A 27 1.83 -8.03 5.12
N HIS A 28 1.45 -8.01 3.84
CA HIS A 28 2.26 -8.49 2.73
C HIS A 28 3.05 -7.34 2.08
N GLY A 29 4.36 -7.47 1.95
CA GLY A 29 5.21 -6.57 1.19
C GLY A 29 5.39 -7.04 -0.25
N LEU A 30 5.09 -6.21 -1.25
CA LEU A 30 5.47 -6.45 -2.64
C LEU A 30 6.76 -5.68 -2.95
N VAL A 31 7.84 -6.39 -3.17
CA VAL A 31 9.18 -5.85 -3.39
C VAL A 31 9.71 -6.23 -4.77
N GLY A 32 10.53 -5.37 -5.36
CA GLY A 32 11.15 -5.60 -6.67
C GLY A 32 11.44 -4.31 -7.41
N ALA A 33 12.20 -4.38 -8.48
CA ALA A 33 12.62 -3.23 -9.28
C ALA A 33 11.45 -2.47 -9.89
N ASN A 34 11.69 -1.22 -10.33
CA ASN A 34 10.69 -0.46 -11.09
C ASN A 34 10.33 -1.20 -12.38
N GLY A 35 9.03 -1.23 -12.69
CA GLY A 35 8.53 -1.93 -13.87
C GLY A 35 8.41 -3.46 -13.71
N CYS A 36 8.72 -4.05 -12.55
CA CYS A 36 8.60 -5.51 -12.36
C CYS A 36 7.14 -6.02 -12.26
N GLY A 37 6.13 -5.12 -12.22
CA GLY A 37 4.72 -5.52 -12.27
C GLY A 37 3.89 -5.29 -11.00
N LYS A 38 4.43 -4.71 -9.93
CA LYS A 38 3.72 -4.48 -8.66
C LYS A 38 2.40 -3.72 -8.84
N THR A 39 2.43 -2.59 -9.52
CA THR A 39 1.23 -1.78 -9.79
C THR A 39 0.25 -2.48 -10.75
N THR A 40 0.74 -3.27 -11.71
CA THR A 40 -0.12 -4.07 -12.58
C THR A 40 -0.85 -5.14 -11.77
N LEU A 41 -0.13 -5.86 -10.90
CA LEU A 41 -0.72 -6.84 -10.00
C LEU A 41 -1.77 -6.22 -9.07
N SER A 42 -1.47 -5.07 -8.47
CA SER A 42 -2.43 -4.34 -7.63
C SER A 42 -3.72 -3.99 -8.39
N LYS A 43 -3.60 -3.51 -9.64
CA LYS A 43 -4.76 -3.20 -10.47
C LYS A 43 -5.58 -4.44 -10.85
N LEU A 44 -4.95 -5.59 -11.03
CA LEU A 44 -5.64 -6.86 -11.24
C LEU A 44 -6.38 -7.30 -9.97
N ILE A 45 -5.75 -7.21 -8.80
CA ILE A 45 -6.38 -7.51 -7.51
C ILE A 45 -7.58 -6.59 -7.24
N LEU A 46 -7.50 -5.32 -7.63
CA LEU A 46 -8.61 -4.37 -7.51
C LEU A 46 -9.71 -4.55 -8.56
N GLY A 47 -9.53 -5.44 -9.54
CA GLY A 47 -10.45 -5.58 -10.66
C GLY A 47 -10.48 -4.38 -11.62
N ILE A 48 -9.51 -3.47 -11.54
CA ILE A 48 -9.34 -2.33 -12.47
C ILE A 48 -8.86 -2.84 -13.83
N LEU A 49 -8.02 -3.87 -13.82
CA LEU A 49 -7.61 -4.62 -15.00
C LEU A 49 -8.19 -6.03 -14.95
N SER A 50 -8.55 -6.56 -16.11
CA SER A 50 -8.90 -7.97 -16.25
C SER A 50 -7.66 -8.78 -16.62
N PRO A 51 -7.43 -9.96 -16.03
CA PRO A 51 -6.37 -10.85 -16.47
C PRO A 51 -6.66 -11.41 -17.87
N ASP A 52 -5.63 -11.79 -18.58
CA ASP A 52 -5.75 -12.47 -19.87
C ASP A 52 -5.95 -13.98 -19.66
N SER A 53 -5.36 -14.54 -18.60
CA SER A 53 -5.59 -15.91 -18.13
C SER A 53 -5.40 -16.03 -16.62
N GLY A 54 -5.77 -17.18 -16.06
CA GLY A 54 -5.67 -17.46 -14.63
C GLY A 54 -6.82 -16.88 -13.82
N THR A 55 -6.70 -16.95 -12.49
CA THR A 55 -7.77 -16.57 -11.56
C THR A 55 -7.24 -15.91 -10.30
N ILE A 56 -8.05 -15.02 -9.72
CA ILE A 56 -7.89 -14.51 -8.38
C ILE A 56 -9.07 -15.01 -7.56
N ASP A 57 -8.82 -15.91 -6.62
CA ASP A 57 -9.81 -16.33 -5.64
C ASP A 57 -9.76 -15.36 -4.45
N TYR A 58 -10.79 -14.57 -4.32
CA TYR A 58 -10.92 -13.57 -3.26
C TYR A 58 -11.36 -14.16 -1.91
N GLU A 59 -11.65 -15.47 -1.84
CA GLU A 59 -12.09 -16.16 -0.61
C GLU A 59 -13.26 -15.44 0.09
N GLY A 60 -14.22 -14.98 -0.71
CA GLY A 60 -15.44 -14.31 -0.23
C GLY A 60 -15.33 -12.80 -0.07
N LEU A 61 -14.18 -12.18 -0.32
CA LEU A 61 -14.08 -10.72 -0.41
C LEU A 61 -14.81 -10.21 -1.65
N THR A 62 -15.42 -9.05 -1.51
CA THR A 62 -16.08 -8.32 -2.61
C THR A 62 -15.33 -7.02 -2.90
N ALA A 63 -15.62 -6.37 -4.02
CA ALA A 63 -15.08 -5.05 -4.32
C ALA A 63 -15.40 -3.98 -3.23
N ARG A 64 -16.41 -4.21 -2.39
CA ARG A 64 -16.75 -3.32 -1.27
C ARG A 64 -15.81 -3.49 -0.08
N ASP A 65 -15.14 -4.64 0.03
CA ASP A 65 -14.22 -4.98 1.13
C ASP A 65 -12.79 -4.54 0.84
N ILE A 66 -12.50 -4.11 -0.42
CA ILE A 66 -11.14 -3.82 -0.89
C ILE A 66 -10.98 -2.33 -1.14
N THR A 67 -9.82 -1.79 -0.80
CA THR A 67 -9.47 -0.40 -1.06
C THR A 67 -7.98 -0.25 -1.39
N MET A 68 -7.62 0.93 -1.89
CA MET A 68 -6.24 1.27 -2.21
C MET A 68 -5.96 2.72 -1.83
N THR A 69 -4.77 2.96 -1.32
CA THR A 69 -4.15 4.28 -1.25
C THR A 69 -3.01 4.37 -2.25
N SER A 70 -2.75 5.55 -2.78
CA SER A 70 -1.70 5.78 -3.77
C SER A 70 -0.86 7.00 -3.41
N GLN A 71 0.35 7.06 -3.97
CA GLN A 71 1.31 8.15 -3.79
C GLN A 71 0.71 9.55 -4.02
N LYS A 72 -0.15 9.69 -5.04
CA LYS A 72 -0.88 10.94 -5.31
C LYS A 72 -2.34 10.77 -4.93
N PRO A 73 -2.78 11.30 -3.79
CA PRO A 73 -4.16 11.15 -3.36
C PRO A 73 -5.10 11.91 -4.29
N TYR A 74 -6.14 11.22 -4.75
CA TYR A 74 -7.26 11.88 -5.42
C TYR A 74 -8.26 12.36 -4.38
N LEU A 75 -8.44 13.67 -4.25
CA LEU A 75 -9.44 14.25 -3.37
C LEU A 75 -10.61 14.85 -4.15
N LEU A 76 -11.81 14.63 -3.63
CA LEU A 76 -13.02 15.23 -4.14
C LEU A 76 -12.98 16.75 -3.98
N HIS A 77 -13.69 17.47 -4.85
CA HIS A 77 -13.89 18.92 -4.76
C HIS A 77 -14.89 19.27 -3.64
N ASP A 78 -14.52 18.95 -2.39
CA ASP A 78 -15.38 19.08 -1.23
C ASP A 78 -14.53 19.29 0.05
N THR A 79 -15.17 19.42 1.21
CA THR A 79 -14.50 19.55 2.50
C THR A 79 -13.72 18.29 2.90
N VAL A 80 -12.86 18.45 3.90
CA VAL A 80 -12.16 17.33 4.55
C VAL A 80 -13.16 16.28 5.05
N TYR A 81 -14.20 16.73 5.75
CA TYR A 81 -15.29 15.89 6.24
C TYR A 81 -15.96 15.08 5.12
N GLN A 82 -16.39 15.75 4.05
CA GLN A 82 -17.08 15.09 2.95
C GLN A 82 -16.18 14.08 2.23
N ASN A 83 -14.88 14.37 2.09
CA ASN A 83 -13.90 13.43 1.57
C ASN A 83 -13.80 12.20 2.45
N LEU A 84 -13.68 12.38 3.78
CA LEU A 84 -13.52 11.28 4.72
C LEU A 84 -14.73 10.34 4.71
N ILE A 85 -15.95 10.89 4.78
CA ILE A 85 -17.18 10.09 4.85
C ILE A 85 -17.68 9.55 3.49
N TYR A 86 -17.05 9.95 2.39
CA TYR A 86 -17.48 9.54 1.05
C TYR A 86 -17.57 8.01 0.86
N PRO A 87 -16.59 7.19 1.33
CA PRO A 87 -16.69 5.74 1.24
C PRO A 87 -17.86 5.14 2.03
N LEU A 88 -18.24 5.75 3.14
CA LEU A 88 -19.42 5.36 3.91
C LEU A 88 -20.71 5.65 3.12
N LYS A 89 -20.82 6.86 2.55
CA LYS A 89 -21.99 7.27 1.76
C LYS A 89 -22.28 6.33 0.59
N ILE A 90 -21.26 5.98 -0.22
CA ILE A 90 -21.45 5.09 -1.37
C ILE A 90 -21.79 3.64 -0.98
N ARG A 91 -21.54 3.28 0.30
CA ARG A 91 -21.90 1.97 0.87
C ARG A 91 -23.25 1.99 1.61
N GLY A 92 -23.88 3.16 1.73
CA GLY A 92 -25.13 3.34 2.48
C GLY A 92 -24.93 3.24 4.01
N ILE A 93 -23.71 3.46 4.50
CA ILE A 93 -23.36 3.44 5.92
C ILE A 93 -23.52 4.86 6.47
N ARG A 94 -24.25 4.99 7.58
CA ARG A 94 -24.37 6.28 8.29
C ARG A 94 -23.06 6.57 9.01
N PRO A 95 -22.45 7.77 8.81
CA PRO A 95 -21.27 8.17 9.56
C PRO A 95 -21.54 8.23 11.07
N ASP A 96 -20.61 7.71 11.87
CA ASP A 96 -20.53 7.99 13.29
C ASP A 96 -19.62 9.22 13.46
N GLU A 97 -20.20 10.32 13.95
CA GLU A 97 -19.46 11.58 14.10
C GLU A 97 -18.30 11.46 15.11
N ALA A 98 -18.46 10.67 16.15
CA ALA A 98 -17.39 10.46 17.13
C ALA A 98 -16.20 9.71 16.49
N GLU A 99 -16.48 8.73 15.65
CA GLU A 99 -15.46 8.01 14.89
C GLU A 99 -14.77 8.92 13.86
N VAL A 100 -15.55 9.71 13.13
CA VAL A 100 -15.01 10.69 12.16
C VAL A 100 -14.07 11.66 12.86
N ASP A 101 -14.49 12.22 14.00
CA ASP A 101 -13.68 13.18 14.77
C ASP A 101 -12.43 12.51 15.35
N ARG A 102 -12.50 11.25 15.78
CA ARG A 102 -11.35 10.46 16.22
C ARG A 102 -10.31 10.31 15.12
N TRP A 103 -10.71 9.91 13.92
CA TRP A 103 -9.81 9.78 12.77
C TRP A 103 -9.16 11.10 12.39
N LEU A 104 -9.95 12.17 12.33
CA LEU A 104 -9.43 13.51 12.01
C LEU A 104 -8.45 14.01 13.08
N SER A 105 -8.77 13.81 14.36
CA SER A 105 -7.90 14.20 15.48
C SER A 105 -6.55 13.47 15.43
N ARG A 106 -6.55 12.17 15.17
CA ARG A 106 -5.31 11.37 15.05
C ARG A 106 -4.37 11.84 13.94
N CYS A 107 -4.94 12.41 12.88
CA CYS A 107 -4.17 12.94 11.76
C CYS A 107 -3.89 14.45 11.86
N GLY A 108 -4.33 15.12 12.95
CA GLY A 108 -4.19 16.57 13.11
C GLY A 108 -5.07 17.38 12.15
N LEU A 109 -6.19 16.80 11.69
CA LEU A 109 -7.10 17.41 10.71
C LEU A 109 -8.43 17.86 11.31
N LEU A 110 -8.67 17.70 12.62
CA LEU A 110 -9.96 17.99 13.24
C LEU A 110 -10.39 19.46 13.05
N GLU A 111 -9.49 20.40 13.33
CA GLU A 111 -9.76 21.84 13.16
C GLU A 111 -9.97 22.24 11.69
N LYS A 112 -9.57 21.37 10.75
CA LYS A 112 -9.73 21.55 9.31
C LYS A 112 -10.92 20.78 8.74
N LYS A 113 -11.78 20.20 9.59
CA LYS A 113 -12.92 19.34 9.21
C LYS A 113 -13.78 19.94 8.10
N MET A 114 -14.07 21.25 8.19
CA MET A 114 -14.90 21.98 7.22
C MET A 114 -14.09 22.71 6.14
N GLN A 115 -12.76 22.63 6.18
CA GLN A 115 -11.90 23.23 5.16
C GLN A 115 -11.99 22.46 3.84
N TYR A 116 -11.80 23.16 2.72
CA TYR A 116 -11.73 22.54 1.39
C TYR A 116 -10.52 21.62 1.28
N ALA A 117 -10.74 20.34 1.00
CA ALA A 117 -9.71 19.31 1.12
C ALA A 117 -8.48 19.53 0.21
N ARG A 118 -8.69 20.14 -0.97
CA ARG A 118 -7.58 20.43 -1.89
C ARG A 118 -6.71 21.63 -1.47
N SER A 119 -7.12 22.41 -0.47
CA SER A 119 -6.29 23.47 0.11
C SER A 119 -5.37 23.00 1.22
N LEU A 120 -5.45 21.73 1.60
CA LEU A 120 -4.52 21.08 2.51
C LEU A 120 -3.12 20.97 1.91
N SER A 121 -2.09 20.93 2.75
CA SER A 121 -0.73 20.56 2.33
C SER A 121 -0.68 19.15 1.74
N SER A 122 0.35 18.84 0.98
CA SER A 122 0.50 17.50 0.38
C SER A 122 0.49 16.36 1.40
N GLY A 123 1.17 16.54 2.54
CA GLY A 123 1.17 15.56 3.64
C GLY A 123 -0.21 15.41 4.27
N GLU A 124 -0.93 16.52 4.51
CA GLU A 124 -2.30 16.48 5.04
C GLU A 124 -3.28 15.82 4.05
N GLN A 125 -3.12 16.05 2.74
CA GLN A 125 -3.91 15.37 1.72
C GLN A 125 -3.67 13.87 1.74
N GLN A 126 -2.43 13.43 1.96
CA GLN A 126 -2.10 12.02 2.10
C GLN A 126 -2.70 11.42 3.37
N LYS A 127 -2.59 12.12 4.53
CA LYS A 127 -3.23 11.70 5.78
C LYS A 127 -4.73 11.53 5.59
N LEU A 128 -5.41 12.51 4.97
CA LEU A 128 -6.84 12.40 4.67
C LEU A 128 -7.17 11.22 3.76
N SER A 129 -6.37 11.00 2.71
CA SER A 129 -6.56 9.88 1.79
C SER A 129 -6.39 8.52 2.49
N PHE A 130 -5.43 8.44 3.41
CA PHE A 130 -5.16 7.21 4.15
C PHE A 130 -6.32 6.86 5.10
N ILE A 131 -6.75 7.80 5.97
CA ILE A 131 -7.87 7.53 6.88
C ILE A 131 -9.20 7.34 6.13
N ARG A 132 -9.39 8.00 4.98
CA ARG A 132 -10.53 7.75 4.09
C ARG A 132 -10.57 6.32 3.58
N ALA A 133 -9.42 5.70 3.34
CA ALA A 133 -9.36 4.30 2.95
C ALA A 133 -9.73 3.34 4.09
N LEU A 134 -9.62 3.77 5.35
CA LEU A 134 -9.85 2.93 6.53
C LEU A 134 -11.23 3.11 7.17
N ILE A 135 -11.86 4.28 7.02
CA ILE A 135 -13.08 4.67 7.74
C ILE A 135 -14.26 3.69 7.59
N PHE A 136 -14.32 2.94 6.51
CA PHE A 136 -15.40 1.98 6.23
C PHE A 136 -15.03 0.52 6.59
N GLU A 137 -13.91 0.32 7.31
CA GLU A 137 -13.43 -0.97 7.81
C GLU A 137 -13.19 -2.00 6.69
N PRO A 138 -12.28 -1.71 5.75
CA PRO A 138 -11.96 -2.65 4.68
C PRO A 138 -11.34 -3.94 5.24
N LYS A 139 -11.49 -5.04 4.48
CA LYS A 139 -10.82 -6.31 4.80
C LYS A 139 -9.49 -6.49 4.08
N LEU A 140 -9.30 -5.76 2.97
CA LEU A 140 -8.04 -5.73 2.22
C LEU A 140 -7.71 -4.30 1.82
N VAL A 141 -6.48 -3.87 2.14
CA VAL A 141 -5.96 -2.53 1.82
C VAL A 141 -4.66 -2.66 1.04
N ILE A 142 -4.60 -2.03 -0.12
CA ILE A 142 -3.36 -1.89 -0.90
C ILE A 142 -2.78 -0.51 -0.65
N VAL A 143 -1.53 -0.46 -0.21
CA VAL A 143 -0.76 0.78 0.03
C VAL A 143 0.33 0.87 -1.03
N ASP A 144 0.07 1.62 -2.12
CA ASP A 144 0.99 1.73 -3.25
C ASP A 144 1.82 3.02 -3.13
N GLU A 145 3.08 2.85 -2.73
CA GLU A 145 4.09 3.92 -2.58
C GLU A 145 3.63 5.14 -1.75
N THR A 146 2.56 4.99 -0.98
CA THR A 146 1.96 6.08 -0.18
C THR A 146 2.96 6.59 0.86
N LEU A 147 3.82 5.71 1.40
CA LEU A 147 4.80 6.04 2.43
C LEU A 147 6.09 6.68 1.87
N SER A 148 6.35 6.58 0.57
CA SER A 148 7.66 6.87 -0.02
C SER A 148 8.05 8.36 -0.05
N ASN A 149 7.07 9.28 0.05
CA ASN A 149 7.29 10.74 -0.03
C ASN A 149 6.73 11.49 1.17
N LEU A 150 6.51 10.79 2.26
CA LEU A 150 6.10 11.39 3.52
C LEU A 150 7.31 11.87 4.30
N ASP A 151 7.09 12.90 5.11
CA ASP A 151 8.03 13.23 6.18
C ASP A 151 8.08 12.07 7.21
N PRO A 152 9.16 11.98 8.00
CA PRO A 152 9.34 10.90 8.96
C PRO A 152 8.17 10.75 9.94
N ASP A 153 7.62 11.86 10.45
CA ASP A 153 6.53 11.85 11.43
C ASP A 153 5.24 11.30 10.82
N SER A 154 4.95 11.67 9.57
CA SER A 154 3.79 11.15 8.84
C SER A 154 3.93 9.66 8.49
N THR A 155 5.15 9.22 8.19
CA THR A 155 5.45 7.81 7.93
C THR A 155 5.25 6.98 9.19
N GLU A 156 5.78 7.43 10.34
CA GLU A 156 5.61 6.76 11.62
C GLU A 156 4.12 6.67 12.01
N LEU A 157 3.36 7.77 11.85
CA LEU A 157 1.92 7.77 12.09
C LEU A 157 1.19 6.71 11.25
N PHE A 158 1.55 6.55 9.97
CA PHE A 158 0.87 5.57 9.12
C PHE A 158 1.22 4.14 9.51
N GLU A 159 2.48 3.87 9.85
CA GLU A 159 2.91 2.57 10.37
C GLU A 159 2.19 2.23 11.68
N GLU A 160 2.09 3.19 12.61
CA GLU A 160 1.34 3.01 13.86
C GLU A 160 -0.14 2.71 13.58
N LEU A 161 -0.79 3.50 12.70
CA LEU A 161 -2.18 3.27 12.33
C LEU A 161 -2.41 1.89 11.70
N MET A 162 -1.49 1.43 10.83
CA MET A 162 -1.56 0.09 10.24
C MET A 162 -1.46 -0.99 11.33
N LEU A 163 -0.47 -0.89 12.22
CA LEU A 163 -0.25 -1.88 13.29
C LEU A 163 -1.37 -1.88 14.34
N GLU A 164 -1.95 -0.72 14.65
CA GLU A 164 -3.10 -0.64 15.55
C GLU A 164 -4.34 -1.27 14.93
N GLN A 165 -4.65 -0.92 13.67
CA GLN A 165 -5.78 -1.54 12.97
C GLN A 165 -5.60 -3.05 12.87
N GLN A 166 -4.37 -3.52 12.69
CA GLN A 166 -4.05 -4.96 12.65
C GLN A 166 -4.35 -5.66 13.97
N LYS A 167 -4.14 -4.99 15.12
CA LYS A 167 -4.44 -5.53 16.45
C LYS A 167 -5.94 -5.53 16.75
N GLU A 168 -6.63 -4.48 16.35
CA GLU A 168 -8.08 -4.33 16.60
C GLU A 168 -8.91 -5.22 15.68
N ARG A 169 -8.52 -5.27 14.42
CA ARG A 169 -9.22 -5.99 13.34
C ARG A 169 -8.20 -6.50 12.33
N PRO A 170 -8.05 -7.80 12.16
CA PRO A 170 -7.05 -8.34 11.23
C PRO A 170 -7.42 -7.99 9.77
N ILE A 171 -6.87 -6.88 9.28
CA ILE A 171 -6.95 -6.45 7.89
C ILE A 171 -5.84 -7.14 7.11
N THR A 172 -6.09 -7.59 5.89
CA THR A 172 -5.04 -8.00 4.98
C THR A 172 -4.46 -6.76 4.30
N TRP A 173 -3.17 -6.53 4.44
CA TRP A 173 -2.49 -5.42 3.81
C TRP A 173 -1.58 -5.90 2.69
N ILE A 174 -1.52 -5.14 1.61
CA ILE A 174 -0.52 -5.28 0.56
C ILE A 174 0.20 -3.95 0.48
N THR A 175 1.45 -3.89 0.94
CA THR A 175 2.25 -2.67 0.89
C THR A 175 3.31 -2.75 -0.19
N ILE A 176 3.36 -1.72 -1.03
CA ILE A 176 4.37 -1.54 -2.05
C ILE A 176 5.22 -0.37 -1.63
N SER A 177 6.50 -0.62 -1.39
CA SER A 177 7.46 0.43 -1.02
C SER A 177 8.84 0.13 -1.61
N HIS A 178 9.52 1.19 -2.02
CA HIS A 178 10.94 1.12 -2.36
C HIS A 178 11.83 1.22 -1.12
N GLN A 179 11.29 1.70 0.00
CA GLN A 179 12.01 1.83 1.26
C GLN A 179 11.92 0.51 2.04
N LEU A 180 12.95 -0.33 1.88
CA LEU A 180 13.00 -1.66 2.48
C LEU A 180 12.98 -1.64 4.01
N VAL A 181 13.37 -0.52 4.63
CA VAL A 181 13.30 -0.33 6.10
C VAL A 181 11.85 -0.47 6.59
N HIS A 182 10.88 0.14 5.90
CA HIS A 182 9.46 0.04 6.24
C HIS A 182 8.94 -1.38 6.04
N ILE A 183 9.29 -2.02 4.91
CA ILE A 183 8.92 -3.41 4.65
C ILE A 183 9.42 -4.34 5.77
N LYS A 184 10.67 -4.17 6.19
CA LYS A 184 11.25 -4.96 7.30
C LYS A 184 10.57 -4.73 8.64
N LYS A 185 10.10 -3.49 8.88
CA LYS A 185 9.51 -3.09 10.17
C LYS A 185 8.08 -3.60 10.34
N ILE A 186 7.27 -3.57 9.27
CA ILE A 186 5.82 -3.77 9.39
C ILE A 186 5.29 -5.03 8.70
N CYS A 187 6.01 -5.62 7.73
CA CYS A 187 5.49 -6.77 6.98
C CYS A 187 5.72 -8.09 7.71
N ASP A 188 4.71 -8.95 7.66
CA ASP A 188 4.79 -10.34 8.10
C ASP A 188 5.40 -11.23 7.01
N LYS A 189 5.09 -10.93 5.73
CA LYS A 189 5.51 -11.70 4.57
C LYS A 189 5.92 -10.79 3.42
N VAL A 190 6.92 -11.19 2.66
CA VAL A 190 7.44 -10.46 1.50
C VAL A 190 7.34 -11.33 0.26
N HIS A 191 6.82 -10.75 -0.82
CA HIS A 191 6.76 -11.33 -2.15
C HIS A 191 7.71 -10.54 -3.06
N PHE A 192 8.75 -11.20 -3.55
CA PHE A 192 9.71 -10.57 -4.44
C PHE A 192 9.36 -10.81 -5.90
N LEU A 193 9.15 -9.71 -6.63
CA LEU A 193 8.79 -9.71 -8.05
C LEU A 193 9.98 -9.26 -8.91
N GLU A 194 10.22 -9.98 -10.00
CA GLU A 194 11.19 -9.62 -11.02
C GLU A 194 10.62 -9.91 -12.40
N LYS A 195 10.63 -8.91 -13.30
CA LYS A 195 10.19 -9.03 -14.71
C LYS A 195 8.84 -9.75 -14.89
N GLY A 196 7.87 -9.37 -14.08
CA GLY A 196 6.51 -9.93 -14.16
C GLY A 196 6.30 -11.25 -13.44
N MET A 197 7.29 -11.81 -12.78
CA MET A 197 7.20 -13.09 -12.07
C MET A 197 7.44 -12.92 -10.57
N GLN A 198 6.77 -13.74 -9.75
CA GLN A 198 7.16 -13.93 -8.36
C GLN A 198 8.35 -14.89 -8.31
N ILE A 199 9.46 -14.39 -7.78
CA ILE A 199 10.72 -15.16 -7.71
C ILE A 199 10.85 -15.87 -6.37
N ALA A 200 10.39 -15.23 -5.29
CA ALA A 200 10.43 -15.79 -3.95
C ALA A 200 9.35 -15.17 -3.06
N GLU A 201 9.00 -15.89 -2.01
CA GLU A 201 8.23 -15.39 -0.88
C GLU A 201 8.78 -15.93 0.43
N GLY A 202 8.62 -15.17 1.51
CA GLY A 202 9.09 -15.56 2.83
C GLY A 202 8.95 -14.41 3.82
N THR A 203 9.50 -14.57 4.99
CA THR A 203 9.60 -13.51 5.98
C THR A 203 10.53 -12.37 5.51
N PRO A 204 10.41 -11.15 6.04
CA PRO A 204 11.37 -10.09 5.74
C PRO A 204 12.82 -10.49 6.02
N GLU A 205 13.07 -11.32 7.03
CA GLU A 205 14.41 -11.82 7.34
C GLU A 205 14.97 -12.72 6.22
N GLU A 206 14.18 -13.66 5.74
CA GLU A 206 14.58 -14.57 4.66
C GLU A 206 14.82 -13.86 3.34
N ILE A 207 13.94 -12.92 3.00
CA ILE A 207 13.96 -12.26 1.67
C ILE A 207 14.92 -11.05 1.64
N LEU A 208 14.99 -10.27 2.72
CA LEU A 208 15.70 -8.98 2.70
C LEU A 208 17.00 -8.97 3.51
N LEU A 209 17.17 -9.86 4.50
CA LEU A 209 18.38 -9.91 5.32
C LEU A 209 19.31 -11.05 4.97
N ARG A 210 18.75 -12.21 4.65
CA ARG A 210 19.51 -13.43 4.33
C ARG A 210 19.04 -14.06 3.00
N PRO A 211 19.02 -13.28 1.90
CA PRO A 211 18.51 -13.78 0.64
C PRO A 211 19.41 -14.87 0.06
N GLU A 212 18.82 -16.02 -0.24
CA GLU A 212 19.51 -17.11 -0.92
C GLU A 212 19.49 -16.92 -2.44
N HIS A 213 18.47 -16.25 -2.99
CA HIS A 213 18.29 -16.12 -4.43
C HIS A 213 19.20 -15.02 -5.03
N PRO A 214 20.01 -15.31 -6.06
CA PRO A 214 20.99 -14.34 -6.61
C PRO A 214 20.38 -13.03 -7.14
N LEU A 215 19.17 -13.08 -7.71
CA LEU A 215 18.48 -11.87 -8.19
C LEU A 215 18.10 -10.93 -7.04
N ILE A 216 17.71 -11.50 -5.88
CA ILE A 216 17.38 -10.69 -4.69
C ILE A 216 18.65 -10.08 -4.13
N GLN A 217 19.73 -10.84 -4.01
CA GLN A 217 21.04 -10.31 -3.57
C GLN A 217 21.50 -9.14 -4.44
N ARG A 218 21.40 -9.28 -5.76
CA ARG A 218 21.73 -8.23 -6.71
C ARG A 218 20.83 -6.99 -6.57
N PHE A 219 19.53 -7.18 -6.37
CA PHE A 219 18.58 -6.09 -6.16
C PHE A 219 18.92 -5.31 -4.90
N LEU A 220 19.20 -5.99 -3.79
CA LEU A 220 19.53 -5.36 -2.50
C LEU A 220 20.85 -4.58 -2.59
N ALA A 221 21.90 -5.16 -3.18
CA ALA A 221 23.17 -4.47 -3.38
C ALA A 221 23.01 -3.19 -4.20
N ASN A 222 22.19 -3.19 -5.25
CA ASN A 222 21.91 -2.00 -6.04
C ASN A 222 21.09 -0.95 -5.28
N THR A 223 20.21 -1.38 -4.38
CA THR A 223 19.38 -0.50 -3.56
C THR A 223 20.24 0.19 -2.49
N GLU A 224 21.11 -0.52 -1.81
CA GLU A 224 22.04 0.04 -0.80
C GLU A 224 22.98 1.09 -1.42
N VAL A 225 23.54 0.81 -2.60
CA VAL A 225 24.38 1.78 -3.33
C VAL A 225 23.60 3.04 -3.70
N SER A 226 22.32 2.91 -4.03
CA SER A 226 21.46 4.04 -4.35
C SER A 226 21.18 4.92 -3.13
N TYR A 227 20.96 4.33 -1.96
CA TYR A 227 20.77 5.06 -0.69
C TYR A 227 22.05 5.82 -0.30
N GLN A 228 23.21 5.17 -0.33
CA GLN A 228 24.48 5.81 0.01
C GLN A 228 24.78 7.03 -0.90
N LYS A 229 24.48 6.94 -2.20
CA LYS A 229 24.62 8.06 -3.14
C LYS A 229 23.67 9.21 -2.84
N GLN A 230 22.43 8.92 -2.41
CA GLN A 230 21.47 9.97 -2.04
C GLN A 230 21.90 10.68 -0.75
N GLU A 231 22.37 9.95 0.25
CA GLU A 231 22.89 10.54 1.49
C GLU A 231 24.11 11.43 1.26
N GLN A 232 25.06 10.99 0.43
CA GLN A 232 26.22 11.80 0.04
C GLN A 232 25.82 13.07 -0.71
N SER A 233 24.89 12.98 -1.65
CA SER A 233 24.41 14.15 -2.40
C SER A 233 23.66 15.16 -1.53
N LEU A 234 23.00 14.73 -0.48
CA LEU A 234 22.35 15.63 0.50
C LEU A 234 23.36 16.27 1.47
N ALA A 235 24.42 15.54 1.82
CA ALA A 235 25.50 16.06 2.66
C ALA A 235 26.35 17.11 1.91
N ASP A 236 26.50 16.97 0.59
CA ASP A 236 27.25 17.92 -0.26
C ASP A 236 26.46 19.23 -0.55
N LEU A 237 25.16 19.27 -0.22
CA LEU A 237 24.28 20.44 -0.38
C LEU A 237 24.02 21.21 0.93
N SER A 238 24.54 20.72 2.05
CA SER A 238 24.44 21.34 3.39
C SER A 238 25.73 22.02 3.81
#